data_304130878c8d6b06d3f4c7567beb157f
#
_entry.id   304130878c8d6b06d3f4c7567beb157f
#
_cell.length_a   1.000
_cell.length_b   1.000
_cell.length_c   1.000
_cell.angle_alpha   90.00
_cell.angle_beta   90.00
_cell.angle_gamma   90.00
#
_symmetry.space_group_name_H-M   'P 1'
#
loop_
_entity.id
_entity.type
_entity.pdbx_description
1 polymer ?
#
loop_
_entity_poly.entity_id
_entity_poly.type
_entity_poly.pdbx_seq_one_letter_code
_entity_poly.pdbx_strand_id
1 'polypeptide(L)'
;MKNTLFAVALLGLFYSCKNASSSTEKTADTAYQAPAPAPLRDKEVKHYKALLSSFFDSMLLQRGFSGGILVARNGVVLYENYAGFADVGRKQPITDTSSIHIASTSKTFMGVAILGLVQDNQLSLEDSIQKFFPGLPYPGITVKMLLSHRSGLPNYLYFMSEGNWDRKKQVTNADVLQTLYTEKPNRSFSPGRRFSYSNTNFVLLAMIIEKITGISYPDYMKLKYFGPLKMEHTFVFTLADTGKVIPSFNYNGTVWDNDFLEGTYGDKNIYSTPKDLLKWDQALYTEQLLKRNMLDSAFTPYSLERPSIHNYGLGFRMLIMPNGKKVIYHFGRWHGYNAAFARLMDEKATIIILGNKFNRNIYTTAHKCYDLFGNYMQGNDSEEETENAEVKTEVKKKAEVGKRKK
;
A
#
# COMPACT_ATOMS: atom_id res chain seq x y z
N MET A 1 -50.71 -68.84 -54.20
CA MET A 1 -50.89 -67.94 -53.16
C MET A 1 -49.53 -67.89 -52.48
N LYS A 2 -48.69 -66.97 -52.89
CA LYS A 2 -47.26 -66.97 -52.62
C LYS A 2 -46.94 -65.82 -51.64
N ASN A 3 -46.42 -66.12 -50.43
CA ASN A 3 -45.94 -65.22 -49.50
C ASN A 3 -44.52 -64.81 -49.89
N THR A 4 -44.29 -63.51 -50.04
CA THR A 4 -42.94 -62.93 -50.26
C THR A 4 -42.54 -62.23 -49.03
N LEU A 5 -41.52 -62.74 -48.30
CA LEU A 5 -40.85 -62.09 -47.22
C LEU A 5 -39.90 -60.95 -47.75
N PHE A 6 -40.07 -59.76 -47.27
CA PHE A 6 -39.12 -58.72 -47.48
C PHE A 6 -38.21 -58.66 -46.25
N ALA A 7 -36.94 -58.95 -46.49
CA ALA A 7 -35.90 -58.76 -45.49
C ALA A 7 -35.41 -57.29 -45.52
N VAL A 8 -35.58 -56.56 -44.41
CA VAL A 8 -35.01 -55.21 -44.24
C VAL A 8 -33.64 -55.33 -43.59
N ALA A 9 -32.61 -55.00 -44.34
CA ALA A 9 -31.25 -54.91 -43.81
C ALA A 9 -31.07 -53.58 -43.09
N LEU A 10 -30.87 -53.61 -41.75
CA LEU A 10 -30.48 -52.49 -40.98
C LEU A 10 -28.94 -52.23 -41.09
N LEU A 11 -28.53 -51.20 -41.82
CA LEU A 11 -27.18 -50.73 -41.80
C LEU A 11 -26.96 -49.90 -40.48
N GLY A 12 -26.26 -50.47 -39.55
CA GLY A 12 -25.78 -49.77 -38.37
C GLY A 12 -24.64 -48.83 -38.74
N LEU A 13 -24.88 -47.50 -38.66
CA LEU A 13 -23.86 -46.47 -38.71
C LEU A 13 -23.23 -46.38 -37.34
N PHE A 14 -22.04 -46.96 -37.19
CA PHE A 14 -21.18 -46.69 -36.04
C PHE A 14 -20.65 -45.28 -36.14
N TYR A 15 -21.22 -44.34 -35.37
CA TYR A 15 -20.62 -43.03 -35.09
C TYR A 15 -19.47 -43.24 -34.11
N SER A 16 -18.25 -43.20 -34.62
CA SER A 16 -17.03 -43.16 -33.82
C SER A 16 -16.93 -41.79 -33.17
N CYS A 17 -17.30 -41.68 -31.90
CA CYS A 17 -16.94 -40.52 -31.08
C CYS A 17 -15.43 -40.50 -30.91
N LYS A 18 -14.75 -39.68 -31.71
CA LYS A 18 -13.39 -39.24 -31.37
C LYS A 18 -13.47 -38.45 -30.07
N ASN A 19 -12.98 -39.04 -29.00
CA ASN A 19 -12.64 -38.30 -27.78
C ASN A 19 -11.67 -37.20 -28.17
N ALA A 20 -12.17 -35.97 -28.22
CA ALA A 20 -11.32 -34.78 -28.15
C ALA A 20 -10.71 -34.75 -26.74
N SER A 21 -9.50 -35.29 -26.61
CA SER A 21 -8.68 -35.01 -25.45
C SER A 21 -8.47 -33.50 -25.40
N SER A 22 -9.24 -32.81 -24.52
CA SER A 22 -8.91 -31.46 -24.12
C SER A 22 -7.55 -31.54 -23.45
N SER A 23 -6.52 -31.21 -24.19
CA SER A 23 -5.23 -30.80 -23.59
C SER A 23 -5.51 -29.54 -22.78
N THR A 24 -5.85 -29.73 -21.51
CA THR A 24 -5.60 -28.69 -20.49
C THR A 24 -4.09 -28.47 -20.54
N GLU A 25 -3.65 -27.49 -21.34
CA GLU A 25 -2.37 -26.86 -21.10
C GLU A 25 -2.43 -26.39 -19.64
N LYS A 26 -1.79 -27.18 -18.77
CA LYS A 26 -1.35 -26.69 -17.48
C LYS A 26 -0.41 -25.54 -17.82
N THR A 27 -0.92 -24.30 -17.79
CA THR A 27 -0.08 -23.13 -17.63
C THR A 27 0.78 -23.44 -16.43
N ALA A 28 2.05 -23.73 -16.67
CA ALA A 28 3.02 -23.88 -15.61
C ALA A 28 2.91 -22.61 -14.80
N ASP A 29 2.39 -22.75 -13.58
CA ASP A 29 2.38 -21.70 -12.58
C ASP A 29 3.86 -21.40 -12.28
N THR A 30 4.44 -20.47 -13.06
CA THR A 30 5.80 -20.04 -12.86
C THR A 30 5.80 -19.24 -11.55
N ALA A 31 6.00 -19.99 -10.46
CA ALA A 31 6.13 -19.40 -9.14
C ALA A 31 7.09 -18.21 -9.21
N TYR A 32 6.68 -17.08 -8.65
CA TYR A 32 7.53 -15.88 -8.57
C TYR A 32 8.91 -16.27 -8.02
N GLN A 33 9.94 -15.93 -8.76
CA GLN A 33 11.33 -16.04 -8.31
C GLN A 33 11.85 -14.64 -8.02
N ALA A 34 12.16 -14.39 -6.75
CA ALA A 34 12.82 -13.15 -6.37
C ALA A 34 14.10 -12.96 -7.19
N PRO A 35 14.37 -11.74 -7.69
CA PRO A 35 15.63 -11.49 -8.37
C PRO A 35 16.79 -11.79 -7.42
N ALA A 36 17.80 -12.51 -7.92
CA ALA A 36 19.01 -12.71 -7.14
C ALA A 36 19.66 -11.34 -6.85
N PRO A 37 20.07 -11.07 -5.59
CA PRO A 37 20.77 -9.84 -5.27
C PRO A 37 22.02 -9.68 -6.16
N ALA A 38 22.19 -8.51 -6.77
CA ALA A 38 23.41 -8.22 -7.51
C ALA A 38 24.57 -8.09 -6.51
N PRO A 39 25.68 -8.83 -6.68
CA PRO A 39 26.75 -8.86 -5.70
C PRO A 39 27.38 -7.46 -5.54
N LEU A 40 27.63 -7.08 -4.30
CA LEU A 40 28.41 -5.91 -3.94
C LEU A 40 29.81 -6.34 -3.50
N ARG A 41 30.81 -5.48 -3.69
CA ARG A 41 32.17 -5.77 -3.22
C ARG A 41 32.20 -5.79 -1.68
N ASP A 42 32.93 -6.70 -1.09
CA ASP A 42 33.04 -6.85 0.38
C ASP A 42 33.44 -5.54 1.08
N LYS A 43 34.34 -4.77 0.49
CA LYS A 43 34.76 -3.45 1.01
C LYS A 43 33.58 -2.47 1.06
N GLU A 44 32.72 -2.50 0.08
CA GLU A 44 31.54 -1.64 -0.03
C GLU A 44 30.49 -2.05 1.01
N VAL A 45 30.24 -3.36 1.17
CA VAL A 45 29.34 -3.87 2.20
C VAL A 45 29.82 -3.48 3.61
N LYS A 46 31.12 -3.65 3.90
CA LYS A 46 31.71 -3.26 5.19
C LYS A 46 31.59 -1.76 5.46
N HIS A 47 31.84 -0.95 4.43
CA HIS A 47 31.71 0.52 4.52
C HIS A 47 30.28 0.93 4.88
N TYR A 48 29.29 0.46 4.12
CA TYR A 48 27.89 0.81 4.39
C TYR A 48 27.41 0.26 5.72
N LYS A 49 27.82 -0.94 6.14
CA LYS A 49 27.46 -1.47 7.47
C LYS A 49 27.92 -0.54 8.59
N ALA A 50 29.16 -0.08 8.57
CA ALA A 50 29.68 0.82 9.59
C ALA A 50 28.97 2.18 9.57
N LEU A 51 28.79 2.74 8.37
CA LEU A 51 28.13 4.04 8.16
C LEU A 51 26.67 4.01 8.65
N LEU A 52 25.90 3.03 8.23
CA LEU A 52 24.49 2.89 8.57
C LEU A 52 24.29 2.58 10.06
N SER A 53 25.18 1.75 10.66
CA SER A 53 25.13 1.48 12.11
C SER A 53 25.27 2.77 12.90
N SER A 54 26.35 3.54 12.66
CA SER A 54 26.56 4.81 13.34
C SER A 54 25.42 5.81 13.10
N PHE A 55 24.90 5.86 11.88
CA PHE A 55 23.79 6.75 11.51
C PHE A 55 22.52 6.40 12.28
N PHE A 56 22.03 5.15 12.24
CA PHE A 56 20.80 4.77 12.91
C PHE A 56 20.93 4.75 14.43
N ASP A 57 22.10 4.41 14.97
CA ASP A 57 22.37 4.53 16.41
C ASP A 57 22.10 5.95 16.90
N SER A 58 22.66 6.95 16.25
CA SER A 58 22.51 8.35 16.64
C SER A 58 21.12 8.92 16.33
N MET A 59 20.51 8.52 15.22
CA MET A 59 19.27 9.12 14.75
C MET A 59 18.02 8.52 15.41
N LEU A 60 18.02 7.22 15.73
CA LEU A 60 16.83 6.50 16.20
C LEU A 60 17.07 5.65 17.46
N LEU A 61 18.09 4.77 17.48
CA LEU A 61 18.20 3.75 18.53
C LEU A 61 18.43 4.37 19.89
N GLN A 62 19.39 5.30 20.02
CA GLN A 62 19.66 6.03 21.25
C GLN A 62 18.54 7.01 21.67
N ARG A 63 17.51 7.18 20.82
CA ARG A 63 16.36 8.05 21.07
C ARG A 63 15.07 7.28 21.38
N GLY A 64 15.19 6.03 21.79
CA GLY A 64 14.06 5.20 22.23
C GLY A 64 13.16 4.72 21.08
N PHE A 65 13.73 4.43 19.93
CA PHE A 65 13.04 3.79 18.80
C PHE A 65 12.53 2.42 19.22
N SER A 66 11.33 2.07 18.72
CA SER A 66 10.74 0.74 18.86
C SER A 66 10.18 0.32 17.50
N GLY A 67 10.74 -0.75 16.94
CA GLY A 67 10.40 -1.21 15.59
C GLY A 67 11.53 -1.95 14.88
N GLY A 68 11.44 -2.04 13.56
CA GLY A 68 12.43 -2.65 12.69
C GLY A 68 12.97 -1.69 11.64
N ILE A 69 14.26 -1.80 11.34
CA ILE A 69 14.98 -1.04 10.32
C ILE A 69 15.65 -2.03 9.38
N LEU A 70 15.53 -1.81 8.08
CA LEU A 70 16.26 -2.54 7.06
C LEU A 70 16.69 -1.60 5.94
N VAL A 71 17.96 -1.64 5.58
CA VAL A 71 18.49 -0.92 4.42
C VAL A 71 19.21 -1.94 3.52
N ALA A 72 18.84 -1.92 2.24
CA ALA A 72 19.41 -2.80 1.25
C ALA A 72 19.89 -2.02 0.02
N ARG A 73 20.82 -2.57 -0.74
CA ARG A 73 21.21 -2.08 -2.06
C ARG A 73 21.35 -3.26 -3.03
N ASN A 74 20.73 -3.15 -4.20
CA ASN A 74 20.64 -4.25 -5.18
C ASN A 74 20.08 -5.56 -4.55
N GLY A 75 19.19 -5.47 -3.57
CA GLY A 75 18.68 -6.62 -2.82
C GLY A 75 19.61 -7.17 -1.73
N VAL A 76 20.86 -6.70 -1.64
CA VAL A 76 21.80 -7.09 -0.57
C VAL A 76 21.51 -6.27 0.68
N VAL A 77 21.21 -6.92 1.80
CA VAL A 77 20.98 -6.25 3.08
C VAL A 77 22.29 -5.69 3.62
N LEU A 78 22.33 -4.36 3.77
CA LEU A 78 23.47 -3.61 4.29
C LEU A 78 23.35 -3.32 5.79
N TYR A 79 22.13 -3.15 6.26
CA TYR A 79 21.83 -2.91 7.67
C TYR A 79 20.47 -3.50 8.03
N GLU A 80 20.39 -4.14 9.16
CA GLU A 80 19.15 -4.68 9.72
C GLU A 80 19.21 -4.59 11.25
N ASN A 81 18.16 -4.05 11.88
CA ASN A 81 18.08 -3.94 13.33
C ASN A 81 16.62 -3.96 13.80
N TYR A 82 16.40 -4.55 14.97
CA TYR A 82 15.11 -4.61 15.65
C TYR A 82 15.29 -4.16 17.09
N ALA A 83 14.45 -3.23 17.54
CA ALA A 83 14.56 -2.63 18.87
C ALA A 83 13.17 -2.43 19.51
N GLY A 84 13.11 -2.36 20.83
CA GLY A 84 11.88 -2.15 21.58
C GLY A 84 11.03 -3.41 21.72
N PHE A 85 9.75 -3.22 22.00
CA PHE A 85 8.85 -4.32 22.42
C PHE A 85 7.59 -4.39 21.55
N ALA A 86 7.23 -5.61 21.17
CA ALA A 86 5.93 -5.97 20.62
C ALA A 86 4.85 -5.95 21.71
N ASP A 87 5.21 -6.41 22.92
CA ASP A 87 4.39 -6.34 24.13
C ASP A 87 5.27 -5.84 25.28
N VAL A 88 4.99 -4.62 25.75
CA VAL A 88 5.75 -4.00 26.86
C VAL A 88 5.53 -4.72 28.18
N GLY A 89 4.29 -5.14 28.46
CA GLY A 89 3.94 -5.81 29.72
C GLY A 89 4.63 -7.16 29.87
N ARG A 90 4.71 -7.93 28.78
CA ARG A 90 5.38 -9.25 28.74
C ARG A 90 6.86 -9.14 28.38
N LYS A 91 7.38 -7.94 28.12
CA LYS A 91 8.74 -7.70 27.62
C LYS A 91 9.08 -8.50 26.35
N GLN A 92 8.08 -8.76 25.50
CA GLN A 92 8.26 -9.46 24.24
C GLN A 92 8.97 -8.51 23.24
N PRO A 93 10.18 -8.83 22.76
CA PRO A 93 10.92 -7.94 21.87
C PRO A 93 10.29 -7.91 20.48
N ILE A 94 10.55 -6.82 19.75
CA ILE A 94 10.37 -6.76 18.29
C ILE A 94 11.44 -7.65 17.64
N THR A 95 11.02 -8.44 16.65
CA THR A 95 11.88 -9.34 15.87
C THR A 95 11.66 -9.14 14.38
N ASP A 96 12.39 -9.86 13.56
CA ASP A 96 12.26 -9.85 12.08
C ASP A 96 10.91 -10.42 11.57
N THR A 97 10.18 -11.14 12.42
CA THR A 97 8.84 -11.67 12.15
C THR A 97 7.71 -10.80 12.72
N SER A 98 8.06 -9.75 13.44
CA SER A 98 7.08 -8.83 14.05
C SER A 98 6.39 -7.97 13.00
N SER A 99 5.13 -8.29 12.69
CA SER A 99 4.32 -7.53 11.74
C SER A 99 3.87 -6.21 12.36
N ILE A 100 4.31 -5.09 11.78
CA ILE A 100 3.99 -3.73 12.21
C ILE A 100 3.06 -3.11 11.17
N HIS A 101 2.07 -2.34 11.62
CA HIS A 101 1.14 -1.63 10.75
C HIS A 101 1.88 -0.59 9.90
N ILE A 102 1.77 -0.68 8.57
CA ILE A 102 2.49 0.20 7.65
C ILE A 102 1.68 1.44 7.21
N ALA A 103 0.47 1.59 7.73
CA ALA A 103 -0.42 2.73 7.48
C ALA A 103 -0.52 3.06 5.98
N SER A 104 -0.36 4.33 5.60
CA SER A 104 -0.50 4.77 4.20
C SER A 104 0.52 4.16 3.23
N THR A 105 1.59 3.51 3.69
CA THR A 105 2.46 2.71 2.81
C THR A 105 1.68 1.59 2.10
N SER A 106 0.55 1.16 2.66
CA SER A 106 -0.43 0.24 2.05
C SER A 106 -0.92 0.68 0.67
N LYS A 107 -0.89 1.99 0.38
CA LYS A 107 -1.32 2.55 -0.91
C LYS A 107 -0.43 2.11 -2.08
N THR A 108 0.84 1.79 -1.81
CA THR A 108 1.74 1.25 -2.84
C THR A 108 1.28 -0.12 -3.33
N PHE A 109 0.76 -0.94 -2.43
CA PHE A 109 0.18 -2.25 -2.76
C PHE A 109 -1.11 -2.10 -3.56
N MET A 110 -1.97 -1.15 -3.17
CA MET A 110 -3.20 -0.85 -3.91
C MET A 110 -2.90 -0.37 -5.33
N GLY A 111 -1.90 0.49 -5.51
CA GLY A 111 -1.45 0.96 -6.83
C GLY A 111 -1.10 -0.22 -7.74
N VAL A 112 -0.29 -1.15 -7.25
CA VAL A 112 0.11 -2.35 -8.00
C VAL A 112 -1.08 -3.28 -8.25
N ALA A 113 -1.96 -3.46 -7.26
CA ALA A 113 -3.14 -4.32 -7.38
C ALA A 113 -4.09 -3.83 -8.49
N ILE A 114 -4.37 -2.54 -8.54
CA ILE A 114 -5.19 -1.93 -9.60
C ILE A 114 -4.50 -2.04 -10.97
N LEU A 115 -3.21 -1.74 -11.04
CA LEU A 115 -2.44 -1.86 -12.29
C LEU A 115 -2.35 -3.31 -12.78
N GLY A 116 -2.35 -4.29 -11.88
CA GLY A 116 -2.48 -5.70 -12.24
C GLY A 116 -3.79 -6.00 -12.97
N LEU A 117 -4.92 -5.50 -12.45
CA LEU A 117 -6.21 -5.64 -13.12
C LEU A 117 -6.26 -4.90 -14.48
N VAL A 118 -5.57 -3.76 -14.59
CA VAL A 118 -5.43 -3.04 -15.88
C VAL A 118 -4.61 -3.86 -16.87
N GLN A 119 -3.49 -4.43 -16.43
CA GLN A 119 -2.64 -5.31 -17.25
C GLN A 119 -3.40 -6.54 -17.76
N ASP A 120 -4.27 -7.10 -16.92
CA ASP A 120 -5.11 -8.25 -17.24
C ASP A 120 -6.37 -7.86 -18.02
N ASN A 121 -6.50 -6.60 -18.48
CA ASN A 121 -7.65 -6.06 -19.22
C ASN A 121 -9.00 -6.19 -18.49
N GLN A 122 -9.00 -6.32 -17.17
CA GLN A 122 -10.21 -6.38 -16.35
C GLN A 122 -10.70 -4.98 -15.92
N LEU A 123 -9.83 -3.97 -16.03
CA LEU A 123 -10.07 -2.60 -15.62
C LEU A 123 -9.36 -1.62 -16.57
N SER A 124 -9.92 -0.43 -16.76
CA SER A 124 -9.24 0.71 -17.37
C SER A 124 -8.97 1.80 -16.34
N LEU A 125 -7.82 2.44 -16.42
CA LEU A 125 -7.53 3.64 -15.60
C LEU A 125 -8.52 4.79 -15.87
N GLU A 126 -9.11 4.83 -17.05
CA GLU A 126 -10.12 5.83 -17.45
C GLU A 126 -11.56 5.37 -17.17
N ASP A 127 -11.77 4.17 -16.63
CA ASP A 127 -13.11 3.74 -16.18
C ASP A 127 -13.65 4.72 -15.15
N SER A 128 -14.90 5.18 -15.38
CA SER A 128 -15.63 6.00 -14.42
C SER A 128 -15.98 5.17 -13.17
N ILE A 129 -15.92 5.78 -11.98
CA ILE A 129 -16.35 5.13 -10.75
C ILE A 129 -17.83 4.78 -10.74
N GLN A 130 -18.68 5.46 -11.54
CA GLN A 130 -20.09 5.11 -11.71
C GLN A 130 -20.30 3.72 -12.33
N LYS A 131 -19.33 3.19 -13.08
CA LYS A 131 -19.36 1.80 -13.58
C LYS A 131 -19.45 0.81 -12.42
N PHE A 132 -18.80 1.10 -11.31
CA PHE A 132 -18.73 0.25 -10.12
C PHE A 132 -19.73 0.65 -9.05
N PHE A 133 -20.07 1.94 -8.99
CA PHE A 133 -20.97 2.54 -7.99
C PHE A 133 -22.03 3.39 -8.70
N PRO A 134 -23.04 2.73 -9.36
CA PRO A 134 -24.11 3.44 -10.05
C PRO A 134 -24.83 4.41 -9.12
N GLY A 135 -25.10 5.63 -9.59
CA GLY A 135 -25.81 6.64 -8.82
C GLY A 135 -24.98 7.36 -7.73
N LEU A 136 -23.69 7.04 -7.58
CA LEU A 136 -22.83 7.77 -6.64
C LEU A 136 -22.79 9.26 -7.02
N PRO A 137 -23.08 10.24 -6.09
CA PRO A 137 -23.31 11.64 -6.44
C PRO A 137 -22.03 12.44 -6.74
N TYR A 138 -21.00 11.79 -7.27
CA TYR A 138 -19.70 12.37 -7.60
C TYR A 138 -19.30 12.01 -9.05
N PRO A 139 -19.97 12.59 -10.07
CA PRO A 139 -19.69 12.28 -11.47
C PRO A 139 -18.32 12.82 -11.91
N GLY A 140 -17.78 12.20 -12.98
CA GLY A 140 -16.55 12.63 -13.66
C GLY A 140 -15.25 12.16 -12.99
N ILE A 141 -15.32 11.23 -12.04
CA ILE A 141 -14.14 10.65 -11.39
C ILE A 141 -13.77 9.35 -12.09
N THR A 142 -12.47 9.18 -12.42
CA THR A 142 -11.93 7.95 -12.96
C THR A 142 -11.09 7.19 -11.93
N VAL A 143 -10.81 5.92 -12.20
CA VAL A 143 -9.90 5.08 -11.39
C VAL A 143 -8.52 5.72 -11.26
N LYS A 144 -8.00 6.29 -12.33
CA LYS A 144 -6.73 7.05 -12.34
C LYS A 144 -6.75 8.22 -11.36
N MET A 145 -7.86 8.97 -11.33
CA MET A 145 -8.01 10.10 -10.40
C MET A 145 -8.09 9.65 -8.95
N LEU A 146 -8.63 8.46 -8.65
CA LEU A 146 -8.56 7.89 -7.30
C LEU A 146 -7.11 7.58 -6.93
N LEU A 147 -6.38 6.82 -7.77
CA LEU A 147 -4.98 6.43 -7.54
C LEU A 147 -4.03 7.61 -7.37
N SER A 148 -4.28 8.71 -8.07
CA SER A 148 -3.41 9.90 -8.08
C SER A 148 -3.89 11.02 -7.15
N HIS A 149 -4.88 10.76 -6.28
CA HIS A 149 -5.50 11.76 -5.39
C HIS A 149 -6.02 13.02 -6.10
N ARG A 150 -6.60 12.84 -7.29
CA ARG A 150 -7.17 13.93 -8.10
C ARG A 150 -8.69 13.89 -8.21
N SER A 151 -9.35 13.03 -7.43
CA SER A 151 -10.81 12.85 -7.46
C SER A 151 -11.60 14.04 -6.94
N GLY A 152 -11.05 14.79 -6.00
CA GLY A 152 -11.77 15.83 -5.25
C GLY A 152 -12.74 15.26 -4.18
N LEU A 153 -12.78 13.94 -3.97
CA LEU A 153 -13.62 13.33 -2.95
C LEU A 153 -13.23 13.79 -1.54
N PRO A 154 -14.22 14.01 -0.66
CA PRO A 154 -13.98 14.29 0.75
C PRO A 154 -13.26 13.11 1.43
N ASN A 155 -12.44 13.39 2.44
CA ASN A 155 -11.73 12.34 3.18
C ASN A 155 -12.63 11.75 4.27
N TYR A 156 -12.85 10.43 4.24
CA TYR A 156 -13.74 9.74 5.17
C TYR A 156 -13.31 9.87 6.62
N LEU A 157 -12.02 10.03 6.89
CA LEU A 157 -11.53 10.27 8.24
C LEU A 157 -12.17 11.49 8.89
N TYR A 158 -12.56 12.49 8.09
CA TYR A 158 -13.21 13.70 8.59
C TYR A 158 -14.73 13.54 8.63
N PHE A 159 -15.38 13.17 7.53
CA PHE A 159 -16.84 13.13 7.52
C PHE A 159 -17.44 12.03 8.42
N MET A 160 -16.73 10.89 8.62
CA MET A 160 -17.13 9.89 9.61
C MET A 160 -16.89 10.37 11.05
N SER A 161 -15.87 11.21 11.29
CA SER A 161 -15.56 11.74 12.62
C SER A 161 -16.39 12.96 13.00
N GLU A 162 -16.81 13.76 12.03
CA GLU A 162 -17.58 15.00 12.23
C GLU A 162 -19.10 14.78 12.05
N GLY A 163 -19.50 13.67 11.39
CA GLY A 163 -20.89 13.30 11.16
C GLY A 163 -21.57 12.60 12.35
N ASN A 164 -22.75 12.07 12.11
CA ASN A 164 -23.60 11.42 13.13
C ASN A 164 -23.28 9.94 13.34
N TRP A 165 -22.06 9.49 13.02
CA TRP A 165 -21.67 8.09 13.20
C TRP A 165 -21.63 7.70 14.69
N ASP A 166 -22.25 6.57 15.03
CA ASP A 166 -22.13 5.96 16.36
C ASP A 166 -20.72 5.39 16.56
N ARG A 167 -19.87 6.12 17.27
CA ARG A 167 -18.46 5.76 17.51
C ARG A 167 -18.24 4.48 18.32
N LYS A 168 -19.30 3.84 18.80
CA LYS A 168 -19.26 2.50 19.39
C LYS A 168 -19.20 1.41 18.32
N LYS A 169 -19.52 1.75 17.07
CA LYS A 169 -19.48 0.85 15.92
C LYS A 169 -18.23 1.13 15.08
N GLN A 170 -17.57 0.07 14.66
CA GLN A 170 -16.46 0.17 13.72
C GLN A 170 -16.95 0.56 12.32
N VAL A 171 -16.28 1.52 11.71
CA VAL A 171 -16.53 1.92 10.32
C VAL A 171 -15.88 0.92 9.37
N THR A 172 -16.66 0.42 8.42
CA THR A 172 -16.19 -0.44 7.32
C THR A 172 -16.13 0.32 6.00
N ASN A 173 -15.56 -0.29 4.96
CA ASN A 173 -15.58 0.27 3.61
C ASN A 173 -17.01 0.47 3.09
N ALA A 174 -17.92 -0.44 3.44
CA ALA A 174 -19.34 -0.33 3.08
C ALA A 174 -20.01 0.89 3.74
N ASP A 175 -19.69 1.17 5.00
CA ASP A 175 -20.25 2.34 5.71
C ASP A 175 -19.74 3.65 5.11
N VAL A 176 -18.46 3.71 4.72
CA VAL A 176 -17.90 4.87 3.99
C VAL A 176 -18.65 5.09 2.68
N LEU A 177 -18.85 4.04 1.88
CA LEU A 177 -19.60 4.13 0.63
C LEU A 177 -21.06 4.54 0.86
N GLN A 178 -21.73 3.94 1.86
CA GLN A 178 -23.11 4.26 2.19
C GLN A 178 -23.26 5.73 2.58
N THR A 179 -22.35 6.27 3.40
CA THR A 179 -22.35 7.69 3.79
C THR A 179 -22.16 8.62 2.58
N LEU A 180 -21.32 8.24 1.62
CA LEU A 180 -21.18 8.99 0.36
C LEU A 180 -22.49 9.04 -0.43
N TYR A 181 -23.33 7.99 -0.40
CA TYR A 181 -24.63 7.97 -1.06
C TYR A 181 -25.69 8.78 -0.30
N THR A 182 -25.74 8.66 1.01
CA THR A 182 -26.85 9.18 1.84
C THR A 182 -26.61 10.62 2.27
N GLU A 183 -25.44 10.91 2.84
CA GLU A 183 -25.12 12.22 3.41
C GLU A 183 -24.48 13.17 2.38
N LYS A 184 -23.91 12.62 1.30
CA LYS A 184 -23.34 13.35 0.17
C LYS A 184 -22.37 14.47 0.60
N PRO A 185 -21.37 14.19 1.47
CA PRO A 185 -20.47 15.22 1.95
C PRO A 185 -19.82 15.97 0.77
N ASN A 186 -19.66 17.28 0.91
CA ASN A 186 -19.23 18.14 -0.18
C ASN A 186 -17.84 17.74 -0.71
N ARG A 187 -17.72 17.69 -2.05
CA ARG A 187 -16.40 17.52 -2.69
C ARG A 187 -15.50 18.74 -2.44
N SER A 188 -14.20 18.52 -2.38
CA SER A 188 -13.25 19.61 -2.17
C SER A 188 -13.03 20.47 -3.42
N PHE A 189 -13.19 19.87 -4.63
CA PHE A 189 -13.05 20.51 -5.94
C PHE A 189 -13.52 19.56 -7.07
N SER A 190 -13.57 20.07 -8.29
CA SER A 190 -13.94 19.29 -9.48
C SER A 190 -12.86 18.22 -9.79
N PRO A 191 -13.25 17.02 -10.22
CA PRO A 191 -12.30 15.96 -10.58
C PRO A 191 -11.23 16.43 -11.56
N GLY A 192 -10.01 15.94 -11.40
CA GLY A 192 -8.86 16.25 -12.25
C GLY A 192 -8.20 17.59 -11.99
N ARG A 193 -8.83 18.52 -11.26
CA ARG A 193 -8.37 19.92 -11.15
C ARG A 193 -7.02 20.06 -10.43
N ARG A 194 -6.81 19.32 -9.35
CA ARG A 194 -5.57 19.38 -8.54
C ARG A 194 -5.38 18.13 -7.69
N PHE A 195 -4.18 17.99 -7.16
CA PHE A 195 -3.89 17.02 -6.13
C PHE A 195 -4.52 17.43 -4.79
N SER A 196 -5.15 16.46 -4.11
CA SER A 196 -5.54 16.57 -2.70
C SER A 196 -5.71 15.17 -2.12
N TYR A 197 -4.87 14.87 -1.16
CA TYR A 197 -4.83 13.56 -0.51
C TYR A 197 -6.18 13.23 0.13
N SER A 198 -6.77 12.08 -0.24
CA SER A 198 -8.01 11.58 0.34
C SER A 198 -7.96 10.07 0.49
N ASN A 199 -8.13 9.58 1.72
CA ASN A 199 -8.16 8.16 2.02
C ASN A 199 -9.39 7.46 1.42
N THR A 200 -10.49 8.17 1.24
CA THR A 200 -11.71 7.68 0.58
C THR A 200 -11.42 7.07 -0.79
N ASN A 201 -10.46 7.64 -1.53
CA ASN A 201 -10.07 7.12 -2.83
C ASN A 201 -9.66 5.65 -2.76
N PHE A 202 -8.87 5.30 -1.78
CA PHE A 202 -8.28 3.97 -1.65
C PHE A 202 -9.23 2.95 -1.02
N VAL A 203 -10.17 3.41 -0.20
CA VAL A 203 -11.32 2.61 0.24
C VAL A 203 -12.16 2.19 -0.97
N LEU A 204 -12.50 3.14 -1.87
CA LEU A 204 -13.25 2.82 -3.09
C LEU A 204 -12.47 1.90 -4.04
N LEU A 205 -11.15 2.07 -4.17
CA LEU A 205 -10.31 1.18 -4.98
C LEU A 205 -10.32 -0.26 -4.47
N ALA A 206 -10.29 -0.48 -3.15
CA ALA A 206 -10.43 -1.82 -2.57
C ALA A 206 -11.78 -2.44 -2.96
N MET A 207 -12.87 -1.69 -2.85
CA MET A 207 -14.20 -2.17 -3.25
C MET A 207 -14.34 -2.40 -4.76
N ILE A 208 -13.60 -1.66 -5.60
CA ILE A 208 -13.53 -1.92 -7.05
C ILE A 208 -12.87 -3.27 -7.32
N ILE A 209 -11.75 -3.58 -6.64
CA ILE A 209 -11.11 -4.90 -6.74
C ILE A 209 -12.10 -6.00 -6.36
N GLU A 210 -12.80 -5.86 -5.23
CA GLU A 210 -13.80 -6.83 -4.76
C GLU A 210 -14.93 -7.05 -5.78
N LYS A 211 -15.43 -5.97 -6.38
CA LYS A 211 -16.48 -6.05 -7.42
C LYS A 211 -16.03 -6.76 -8.70
N ILE A 212 -14.78 -6.56 -9.11
CA ILE A 212 -14.22 -7.16 -10.32
C ILE A 212 -13.91 -8.64 -10.08
N THR A 213 -13.29 -8.96 -8.94
CA THR A 213 -12.73 -10.29 -8.68
C THR A 213 -13.69 -11.23 -7.96
N GLY A 214 -14.72 -10.70 -7.29
CA GLY A 214 -15.67 -11.50 -6.50
C GLY A 214 -15.11 -12.01 -5.16
N ILE A 215 -13.88 -11.63 -4.80
CA ILE A 215 -13.25 -12.02 -3.53
C ILE A 215 -12.88 -10.78 -2.73
N SER A 216 -12.73 -10.93 -1.41
CA SER A 216 -12.36 -9.81 -0.53
C SER A 216 -10.99 -9.24 -0.90
N TYR A 217 -10.78 -7.93 -0.67
CA TYR A 217 -9.47 -7.31 -0.89
C TYR A 217 -8.35 -7.99 -0.07
N PRO A 218 -8.55 -8.34 1.23
CA PRO A 218 -7.56 -9.11 1.98
C PRO A 218 -7.18 -10.44 1.30
N ASP A 219 -8.16 -11.22 0.83
CA ASP A 219 -7.92 -12.50 0.17
C ASP A 219 -7.26 -12.31 -1.19
N TYR A 220 -7.68 -11.30 -1.95
CA TYR A 220 -7.05 -10.95 -3.22
C TYR A 220 -5.57 -10.63 -3.05
N MET A 221 -5.21 -9.79 -2.06
CA MET A 221 -3.83 -9.44 -1.78
C MET A 221 -3.01 -10.66 -1.34
N LYS A 222 -3.57 -11.50 -0.49
CA LYS A 222 -2.92 -12.74 -0.05
C LYS A 222 -2.66 -13.69 -1.23
N LEU A 223 -3.67 -13.91 -2.07
CA LEU A 223 -3.60 -14.85 -3.19
C LEU A 223 -2.66 -14.38 -4.30
N LYS A 224 -2.78 -13.10 -4.70
CA LYS A 224 -2.10 -12.56 -5.87
C LYS A 224 -0.70 -12.03 -5.61
N TYR A 225 -0.41 -11.57 -4.37
CA TYR A 225 0.83 -10.88 -4.06
C TYR A 225 1.57 -11.48 -2.87
N PHE A 226 0.97 -11.54 -1.68
CA PHE A 226 1.71 -11.93 -0.47
C PHE A 226 2.15 -13.39 -0.51
N GLY A 227 1.27 -14.31 -0.92
CA GLY A 227 1.59 -15.73 -1.05
C GLY A 227 2.68 -16.01 -2.08
N PRO A 228 2.52 -15.60 -3.35
CA PRO A 228 3.56 -15.78 -4.38
C PRO A 228 4.91 -15.16 -4.02
N LEU A 229 4.92 -13.99 -3.38
CA LEU A 229 6.14 -13.31 -2.93
C LEU A 229 6.73 -13.90 -1.63
N LYS A 230 6.07 -14.89 -1.03
CA LYS A 230 6.44 -15.47 0.28
C LYS A 230 6.57 -14.40 1.37
N MET A 231 5.65 -13.43 1.36
CA MET A 231 5.54 -12.40 2.38
C MET A 231 4.72 -12.94 3.57
N GLU A 232 5.30 -13.89 4.29
CA GLU A 232 4.60 -14.73 5.29
C GLU A 232 4.10 -13.95 6.50
N HIS A 233 4.69 -12.78 6.75
CA HIS A 233 4.35 -11.88 7.86
C HIS A 233 3.62 -10.62 7.37
N THR A 234 3.02 -10.67 6.17
CA THR A 234 2.26 -9.56 5.59
C THR A 234 0.81 -9.95 5.35
N PHE A 235 -0.10 -9.13 5.83
CA PHE A 235 -1.54 -9.34 5.66
C PHE A 235 -2.30 -8.02 5.69
N VAL A 236 -3.52 -8.02 5.16
CA VAL A 236 -4.47 -6.91 5.33
C VAL A 236 -5.27 -7.20 6.60
N PHE A 237 -5.17 -6.33 7.58
CA PHE A 237 -5.92 -6.43 8.84
C PHE A 237 -7.42 -6.26 8.58
N THR A 238 -8.19 -7.11 9.24
CA THR A 238 -9.65 -7.06 9.37
C THR A 238 -10.05 -7.02 10.84
N LEU A 239 -11.30 -6.71 11.13
CA LEU A 239 -11.79 -6.71 12.53
C LEU A 239 -11.67 -8.07 13.23
N ALA A 240 -11.57 -9.17 12.46
CA ALA A 240 -11.32 -10.51 13.00
C ALA A 240 -9.90 -10.68 13.57
N ASP A 241 -8.98 -9.77 13.25
CA ASP A 241 -7.60 -9.77 13.73
C ASP A 241 -7.41 -8.89 14.97
N THR A 242 -8.48 -8.27 15.46
CA THR A 242 -8.45 -7.45 16.66
C THR A 242 -7.90 -8.25 17.85
N GLY A 243 -6.94 -7.67 18.56
CA GLY A 243 -6.25 -8.31 19.70
C GLY A 243 -5.16 -9.31 19.33
N LYS A 244 -4.96 -9.61 18.03
CA LYS A 244 -3.90 -10.51 17.54
C LYS A 244 -2.68 -9.77 17.00
N VAL A 245 -2.79 -8.47 16.78
CA VAL A 245 -1.74 -7.63 16.21
C VAL A 245 -0.94 -6.94 17.31
N ILE A 246 0.32 -6.60 17.00
CA ILE A 246 1.18 -5.81 17.88
C ILE A 246 0.53 -4.43 18.09
N PRO A 247 0.34 -3.97 19.35
CA PRO A 247 -0.22 -2.66 19.63
C PRO A 247 0.74 -1.53 19.24
N SER A 248 0.18 -0.34 19.05
CA SER A 248 0.98 0.87 18.95
C SER A 248 1.06 1.62 20.27
N PHE A 249 2.09 2.44 20.42
CA PHE A 249 2.35 3.18 21.63
C PHE A 249 2.47 4.68 21.35
N ASN A 250 2.04 5.49 22.32
CA ASN A 250 2.34 6.90 22.38
C ASN A 250 3.85 7.14 22.58
N TYR A 251 4.29 8.38 22.40
CA TYR A 251 5.71 8.76 22.60
C TYR A 251 6.24 8.43 24.01
N ASN A 252 5.36 8.46 25.01
CA ASN A 252 5.68 8.15 26.42
C ASN A 252 5.63 6.63 26.74
N GLY A 253 5.28 5.78 25.76
CA GLY A 253 5.24 4.32 25.93
C GLY A 253 3.90 3.75 26.40
N THR A 254 2.86 4.58 26.63
CA THR A 254 1.51 4.09 26.88
C THR A 254 0.89 3.53 25.60
N VAL A 255 0.04 2.50 25.72
CA VAL A 255 -0.69 1.95 24.57
C VAL A 255 -1.54 3.05 23.95
N TRP A 256 -1.56 3.09 22.63
CA TRP A 256 -2.48 3.93 21.87
C TRP A 256 -3.70 3.09 21.52
N ASP A 257 -4.83 3.42 22.14
CA ASP A 257 -6.08 2.70 21.92
C ASP A 257 -6.56 2.83 20.46
N ASN A 258 -7.14 1.77 19.94
CA ASN A 258 -7.82 1.77 18.66
C ASN A 258 -9.05 2.66 18.72
N ASP A 259 -9.45 3.20 17.58
CA ASP A 259 -10.66 3.99 17.45
C ASP A 259 -11.71 3.28 16.55
N PHE A 260 -12.79 3.98 16.25
CA PHE A 260 -13.88 3.44 15.44
C PHE A 260 -13.58 3.36 13.93
N LEU A 261 -12.39 3.76 13.47
CA LEU A 261 -11.98 3.76 12.08
C LEU A 261 -11.08 2.56 11.69
N GLU A 262 -10.94 1.56 12.58
CA GLU A 262 -10.07 0.41 12.34
C GLU A 262 -10.61 -0.56 11.27
N GLY A 263 -11.91 -0.55 10.98
CA GLY A 263 -12.53 -1.53 10.07
C GLY A 263 -12.36 -1.23 8.59
N THR A 264 -11.73 -0.09 8.21
CA THR A 264 -11.51 0.26 6.80
C THR A 264 -10.17 -0.25 6.30
N TYR A 265 -10.10 -0.67 5.03
CA TYR A 265 -8.87 -1.10 4.38
C TYR A 265 -8.75 -0.58 2.95
N GLY A 266 -7.55 -0.75 2.34
CA GLY A 266 -7.19 -0.22 1.04
C GLY A 266 -6.35 1.05 1.14
N ASP A 267 -6.73 1.99 1.99
CA ASP A 267 -5.97 3.20 2.29
C ASP A 267 -4.88 2.98 3.35
N LYS A 268 -5.09 1.99 4.21
CA LYS A 268 -4.24 1.57 5.33
C LYS A 268 -4.50 0.11 5.64
N ASN A 269 -4.12 -0.34 6.84
CA ASN A 269 -4.42 -1.65 7.41
C ASN A 269 -3.65 -2.83 6.80
N ILE A 270 -2.52 -2.61 6.11
CA ILE A 270 -1.55 -3.66 5.90
C ILE A 270 -0.58 -3.68 7.09
N TYR A 271 -0.33 -4.86 7.61
CA TYR A 271 0.74 -5.19 8.55
C TYR A 271 1.85 -5.90 7.79
N SER A 272 3.11 -5.57 8.06
CA SER A 272 4.26 -6.16 7.36
C SER A 272 5.52 -6.12 8.20
N THR A 273 6.58 -6.75 7.72
CA THR A 273 7.93 -6.69 8.30
C THR A 273 8.88 -5.99 7.33
N PRO A 274 10.03 -5.48 7.82
CA PRO A 274 11.05 -4.93 6.93
C PRO A 274 11.54 -5.93 5.87
N LYS A 275 11.66 -7.21 6.21
CA LYS A 275 12.06 -8.28 5.28
C LYS A 275 11.03 -8.51 4.18
N ASP A 276 9.75 -8.54 4.53
CA ASP A 276 8.69 -8.71 3.53
C ASP A 276 8.56 -7.49 2.64
N LEU A 277 8.73 -6.27 3.17
CA LEU A 277 8.79 -5.06 2.34
C LEU A 277 10.01 -5.03 1.40
N LEU A 278 11.14 -5.65 1.78
CA LEU A 278 12.25 -5.83 0.85
C LEU A 278 11.89 -6.80 -0.29
N LYS A 279 11.18 -7.90 -0.01
CA LYS A 279 10.66 -8.79 -1.07
C LYS A 279 9.73 -8.03 -2.02
N TRP A 280 8.85 -7.20 -1.47
CA TRP A 280 7.98 -6.30 -2.24
C TRP A 280 8.79 -5.35 -3.12
N ASP A 281 9.79 -4.67 -2.57
CA ASP A 281 10.67 -3.77 -3.31
C ASP A 281 11.36 -4.50 -4.47
N GLN A 282 11.93 -5.68 -4.22
CA GLN A 282 12.62 -6.45 -5.24
C GLN A 282 11.69 -6.92 -6.36
N ALA A 283 10.44 -7.28 -6.02
CA ALA A 283 9.43 -7.65 -7.01
C ALA A 283 9.12 -6.50 -7.99
N LEU A 284 9.18 -5.25 -7.52
CA LEU A 284 8.97 -4.05 -8.35
C LEU A 284 10.14 -3.73 -9.31
N TYR A 285 11.25 -4.46 -9.25
CA TYR A 285 12.32 -4.39 -10.26
C TYR A 285 12.18 -5.46 -11.35
N THR A 286 11.19 -6.34 -11.25
CA THR A 286 10.92 -7.39 -12.22
C THR A 286 9.65 -7.12 -12.99
N GLU A 287 9.43 -7.84 -14.10
CA GLU A 287 8.18 -7.80 -14.85
C GLU A 287 7.22 -8.95 -14.48
N GLN A 288 7.49 -9.67 -13.41
CA GLN A 288 6.65 -10.79 -12.96
C GLN A 288 5.32 -10.34 -12.33
N LEU A 289 5.32 -9.22 -11.63
CA LEU A 289 4.10 -8.64 -11.06
C LEU A 289 3.40 -7.68 -12.04
N LEU A 290 4.16 -6.75 -12.58
CA LEU A 290 3.69 -5.75 -13.52
C LEU A 290 4.69 -5.60 -14.65
N LYS A 291 4.23 -5.50 -15.88
CA LYS A 291 5.04 -5.14 -17.04
C LYS A 291 5.64 -3.74 -16.85
N ARG A 292 6.75 -3.50 -17.51
CA ARG A 292 7.50 -2.25 -17.39
C ARG A 292 6.65 -1.00 -17.63
N ASN A 293 5.81 -1.00 -18.66
CA ASN A 293 4.93 0.11 -18.96
C ASN A 293 3.91 0.43 -17.84
N MET A 294 3.47 -0.57 -17.07
CA MET A 294 2.60 -0.36 -15.90
C MET A 294 3.37 0.26 -14.74
N LEU A 295 4.60 -0.21 -14.48
CA LEU A 295 5.48 0.39 -13.48
C LEU A 295 5.86 1.83 -13.84
N ASP A 296 6.15 2.10 -15.11
CA ASP A 296 6.42 3.46 -15.60
C ASP A 296 5.20 4.38 -15.40
N SER A 297 3.98 3.86 -15.63
CA SER A 297 2.74 4.57 -15.32
C SER A 297 2.58 4.83 -13.83
N ALA A 298 2.90 3.84 -12.96
CA ALA A 298 2.85 4.00 -11.51
C ALA A 298 3.79 5.13 -11.02
N PHE A 299 4.96 5.26 -11.65
CA PHE A 299 6.02 6.20 -11.28
C PHE A 299 6.06 7.45 -12.16
N THR A 300 4.98 7.72 -12.91
CA THR A 300 4.79 8.98 -13.63
C THR A 300 4.24 10.04 -12.66
N PRO A 301 4.78 11.28 -12.68
CA PRO A 301 4.26 12.36 -11.85
C PRO A 301 2.92 12.87 -12.39
N TYR A 302 1.89 12.93 -11.54
CA TYR A 302 0.56 13.43 -11.88
C TYR A 302 0.19 14.73 -11.15
N SER A 303 1.03 15.24 -10.26
CA SER A 303 0.79 16.46 -9.46
C SER A 303 1.74 17.57 -9.89
N LEU A 304 1.41 18.22 -11.05
CA LEU A 304 2.27 19.19 -11.73
C LEU A 304 1.75 20.62 -11.61
N GLU A 305 0.76 20.89 -10.76
CA GLU A 305 0.10 22.19 -10.65
C GLU A 305 0.99 23.28 -10.04
N ARG A 306 1.99 22.88 -9.29
CA ARG A 306 2.97 23.77 -8.65
C ARG A 306 4.37 23.21 -8.85
N PRO A 307 5.36 24.05 -9.18
CA PRO A 307 6.76 23.63 -9.14
C PRO A 307 7.13 23.12 -7.75
N SER A 308 7.56 21.85 -7.66
CA SER A 308 7.98 21.21 -6.42
C SER A 308 8.78 19.97 -6.76
N ILE A 309 9.70 19.57 -5.86
CA ILE A 309 10.31 18.25 -5.93
C ILE A 309 9.33 17.13 -5.56
N HIS A 310 8.28 17.47 -4.81
CA HIS A 310 7.25 16.51 -4.37
C HIS A 310 6.24 16.24 -5.46
N ASN A 311 5.95 14.98 -5.71
CA ASN A 311 4.94 14.56 -6.66
C ASN A 311 4.23 13.28 -6.20
N TYR A 312 3.19 12.88 -6.92
CA TYR A 312 2.42 11.67 -6.66
C TYR A 312 2.11 10.94 -7.97
N GLY A 313 2.37 9.63 -7.97
CA GLY A 313 2.04 8.71 -9.05
C GLY A 313 0.72 7.97 -8.82
N LEU A 314 0.67 6.69 -9.18
CA LEU A 314 -0.49 5.84 -8.95
C LEU A 314 -0.27 4.99 -7.67
N GLY A 315 -0.58 5.59 -6.52
CA GLY A 315 -0.36 4.99 -5.21
C GLY A 315 1.04 5.20 -4.61
N PHE A 316 1.90 5.96 -5.26
CA PHE A 316 3.29 6.23 -4.82
C PHE A 316 3.55 7.72 -4.72
N ARG A 317 4.21 8.15 -3.66
CA ARG A 317 4.85 9.47 -3.55
C ARG A 317 6.18 9.47 -4.30
N MET A 318 6.59 10.62 -4.77
CA MET A 318 7.86 10.78 -5.46
C MET A 318 8.57 12.05 -5.02
N LEU A 319 9.91 11.99 -4.93
CA LEU A 319 10.77 13.14 -5.00
C LEU A 319 11.48 13.13 -6.36
N ILE A 320 11.42 14.24 -7.07
CA ILE A 320 12.13 14.44 -8.35
C ILE A 320 13.09 15.59 -8.12
N MET A 321 14.36 15.23 -7.90
CA MET A 321 15.38 16.18 -7.51
C MET A 321 15.83 17.03 -8.71
N PRO A 322 16.31 18.28 -8.49
CA PRO A 322 16.81 19.14 -9.58
C PRO A 322 17.95 18.53 -10.41
N ASN A 323 18.73 17.62 -9.79
CA ASN A 323 19.81 16.89 -10.46
C ASN A 323 19.33 15.63 -11.22
N GLY A 324 18.01 15.43 -11.36
CA GLY A 324 17.41 14.30 -12.08
C GLY A 324 17.21 13.04 -11.24
N LYS A 325 17.77 12.96 -10.01
CA LYS A 325 17.56 11.79 -9.13
C LYS A 325 16.11 11.66 -8.72
N LYS A 326 15.64 10.41 -8.60
CA LYS A 326 14.26 10.10 -8.28
C LYS A 326 14.18 9.15 -7.09
N VAL A 327 13.35 9.51 -6.10
CA VAL A 327 12.95 8.64 -5.01
C VAL A 327 11.48 8.27 -5.20
N ILE A 328 11.18 6.96 -5.19
CA ILE A 328 9.82 6.44 -5.15
C ILE A 328 9.56 5.97 -3.74
N TYR A 329 8.57 6.54 -3.06
CA TYR A 329 8.37 6.26 -1.65
C TYR A 329 6.91 6.33 -1.24
N HIS A 330 6.59 5.84 -0.08
CA HIS A 330 5.41 6.22 0.69
C HIS A 330 5.72 6.10 2.18
N PHE A 331 5.35 7.14 2.90
CA PHE A 331 5.38 7.12 4.36
C PHE A 331 3.97 6.88 4.89
N GLY A 332 3.89 6.37 6.12
CA GLY A 332 2.62 6.06 6.73
C GLY A 332 2.59 6.37 8.21
N ARG A 333 1.45 6.85 8.68
CA ARG A 333 1.16 7.05 10.10
C ARG A 333 -0.26 6.60 10.41
N TRP A 334 -0.39 5.80 11.44
CA TRP A 334 -1.68 5.47 12.04
C TRP A 334 -1.47 5.27 13.54
N HIS A 335 -2.17 6.06 14.38
CA HIS A 335 -1.92 6.07 15.83
C HIS A 335 -0.43 6.23 16.16
N GLY A 336 0.14 5.30 16.91
CA GLY A 336 1.56 5.25 17.25
C GLY A 336 2.45 4.59 16.21
N TYR A 337 1.86 3.96 15.16
CA TYR A 337 2.64 3.37 14.08
C TYR A 337 3.17 4.45 13.14
N ASN A 338 4.44 4.30 12.76
CA ASN A 338 5.11 5.12 11.76
C ASN A 338 5.87 4.22 10.79
N ALA A 339 5.70 4.42 9.50
CA ALA A 339 6.34 3.63 8.47
C ALA A 339 7.02 4.53 7.44
N ALA A 340 8.25 4.20 7.08
CA ALA A 340 8.94 4.78 5.94
C ALA A 340 9.39 3.66 5.01
N PHE A 341 8.98 3.75 3.75
CA PHE A 341 9.40 2.87 2.66
C PHE A 341 9.85 3.75 1.51
N ALA A 342 11.14 3.72 1.17
CA ALA A 342 11.72 4.55 0.13
C ALA A 342 12.68 3.76 -0.76
N ARG A 343 12.64 4.06 -2.06
CA ARG A 343 13.38 3.40 -3.14
C ARG A 343 14.19 4.47 -3.87
N LEU A 344 15.51 4.43 -3.74
CA LEU A 344 16.44 5.27 -4.48
C LEU A 344 16.71 4.59 -5.82
N MET A 345 16.08 5.11 -6.88
CA MET A 345 15.98 4.38 -8.15
C MET A 345 17.34 4.22 -8.84
N ASP A 346 18.24 5.21 -8.77
CA ASP A 346 19.53 5.19 -9.42
C ASP A 346 20.49 4.21 -8.73
N GLU A 347 20.54 4.25 -7.39
CA GLU A 347 21.42 3.40 -6.58
C GLU A 347 20.85 2.01 -6.33
N LYS A 348 19.57 1.79 -6.66
CA LYS A 348 18.80 0.61 -6.27
C LYS A 348 18.89 0.33 -4.77
N ALA A 349 18.85 1.40 -3.98
CA ALA A 349 18.86 1.31 -2.54
C ALA A 349 17.44 1.44 -1.99
N THR A 350 17.15 0.66 -0.96
CA THR A 350 15.83 0.61 -0.31
C THR A 350 16.00 0.88 1.16
N ILE A 351 15.25 1.86 1.68
CA ILE A 351 15.22 2.22 3.09
C ILE A 351 13.84 1.88 3.65
N ILE A 352 13.81 1.05 4.69
CA ILE A 352 12.60 0.58 5.35
C ILE A 352 12.75 0.82 6.84
N ILE A 353 11.84 1.61 7.43
CA ILE A 353 11.80 1.87 8.88
C ILE A 353 10.35 1.72 9.32
N LEU A 354 10.08 0.74 10.17
CA LEU A 354 8.75 0.47 10.72
C LEU A 354 8.78 0.64 12.24
N GLY A 355 7.99 1.56 12.77
CA GLY A 355 7.90 1.81 14.21
C GLY A 355 6.50 1.53 14.74
N ASN A 356 6.41 0.90 15.92
CA ASN A 356 5.16 0.72 16.67
C ASN A 356 5.00 1.70 17.84
N LYS A 357 5.95 2.60 18.03
CA LYS A 357 5.90 3.70 19.00
C LYS A 357 5.97 5.02 18.26
N PHE A 358 5.07 5.97 18.56
CA PHE A 358 5.01 7.26 17.89
C PHE A 358 6.35 7.99 17.92
N ASN A 359 6.93 8.16 16.72
CA ASN A 359 8.23 8.79 16.54
C ASN A 359 8.34 9.45 15.15
N ARG A 360 8.17 10.76 15.08
CA ARG A 360 8.28 11.51 13.81
C ARG A 360 9.70 11.52 13.22
N ASN A 361 10.73 11.29 14.03
CA ASN A 361 12.10 11.25 13.53
C ASN A 361 12.34 10.14 12.51
N ILE A 362 11.45 9.15 12.42
CA ILE A 362 11.49 8.09 11.39
C ILE A 362 11.54 8.71 9.99
N TYR A 363 10.72 9.71 9.70
CA TYR A 363 10.63 10.33 8.37
C TYR A 363 11.88 11.17 8.05
N THR A 364 12.28 12.03 8.96
CA THR A 364 13.52 12.81 8.81
C THR A 364 14.75 11.92 8.70
N THR A 365 14.78 10.81 9.45
CA THR A 365 15.87 9.84 9.37
C THR A 365 15.88 9.14 8.01
N ALA A 366 14.72 8.72 7.52
CA ALA A 366 14.63 8.12 6.18
C ALA A 366 15.18 9.06 5.10
N HIS A 367 14.76 10.34 5.11
CA HIS A 367 15.25 11.34 4.16
C HIS A 367 16.77 11.57 4.25
N LYS A 368 17.30 11.79 5.45
CA LYS A 368 18.74 11.97 5.64
C LYS A 368 19.55 10.74 5.22
N CYS A 369 18.95 9.55 5.32
CA CYS A 369 19.58 8.31 4.86
C CYS A 369 19.82 8.30 3.33
N TYR A 370 19.03 9.04 2.54
CA TYR A 370 19.22 9.07 1.08
C TYR A 370 20.59 9.62 0.70
N ASP A 371 21.08 10.66 1.40
CA ASP A 371 22.36 11.29 1.12
C ASP A 371 23.57 10.40 1.46
N LEU A 372 23.37 9.28 2.16
CA LEU A 372 24.41 8.28 2.37
C LEU A 372 24.70 7.44 1.09
N PHE A 373 23.76 7.44 0.14
CA PHE A 373 23.89 6.69 -1.11
C PHE A 373 24.19 7.58 -2.31
N GLY A 374 23.88 8.87 -2.23
CA GLY A 374 24.11 9.81 -3.33
C GLY A 374 23.67 11.21 -2.95
N ASN A 375 23.84 12.17 -3.83
CA ASN A 375 23.38 13.54 -3.59
C ASN A 375 21.86 13.65 -3.83
N TYR A 376 21.07 13.55 -2.76
CA TYR A 376 19.62 13.74 -2.77
C TYR A 376 19.20 15.08 -2.14
N MET A 377 20.17 15.94 -1.82
CA MET A 377 19.96 17.33 -1.38
C MET A 377 19.03 17.46 -0.15
N GLN A 378 19.03 16.45 0.74
CA GLN A 378 18.13 16.41 1.91
C GLN A 378 18.61 17.28 3.09
N GLY A 379 19.69 18.05 2.91
CA GLY A 379 20.21 18.95 3.95
C GLY A 379 19.37 20.22 4.18
N ASN A 380 18.51 20.60 3.24
CA ASN A 380 17.86 21.92 3.21
C ASN A 380 16.33 21.92 3.18
N ASP A 381 15.64 20.78 3.01
CA ASP A 381 14.18 20.77 2.86
C ASP A 381 13.45 20.19 4.07
N SER A 382 12.63 21.02 4.68
CA SER A 382 11.66 20.63 5.70
C SER A 382 10.40 20.08 5.04
N GLU A 383 10.34 18.77 4.75
CA GLU A 383 9.06 18.08 4.40
C GLU A 383 8.04 18.12 5.54
N GLU A 384 8.41 18.65 6.70
CA GLU A 384 7.48 18.89 7.80
C GLU A 384 6.21 19.65 7.38
N GLU A 385 6.23 20.40 6.27
CA GLU A 385 5.07 21.22 5.89
C GLU A 385 3.90 20.44 5.29
N THR A 386 4.09 19.36 4.52
CA THR A 386 2.98 18.66 3.86
C THR A 386 2.31 17.62 4.77
N GLU A 387 3.07 16.84 5.54
CA GLU A 387 2.49 15.95 6.55
C GLU A 387 2.02 16.73 7.80
N ASN A 388 2.71 17.82 8.16
CA ASN A 388 2.27 18.75 9.19
C ASN A 388 1.03 19.56 8.80
N ALA A 389 0.77 19.83 7.53
CA ALA A 389 -0.49 20.46 7.10
C ALA A 389 -1.70 19.56 7.39
N GLU A 390 -1.59 18.24 7.20
CA GLU A 390 -2.62 17.28 7.56
C GLU A 390 -2.80 17.22 9.09
N VAL A 391 -1.71 17.17 9.85
CA VAL A 391 -1.72 17.11 11.32
C VAL A 391 -2.10 18.44 11.98
N LYS A 392 -1.61 19.58 11.46
CA LYS A 392 -2.02 20.91 11.96
C LYS A 392 -3.50 21.18 11.72
N THR A 393 -4.06 20.65 10.63
CA THR A 393 -5.49 20.72 10.36
C THR A 393 -6.28 19.84 11.34
N GLU A 394 -5.80 18.64 11.67
CA GLU A 394 -6.40 17.76 12.69
C GLU A 394 -6.35 18.38 14.10
N VAL A 395 -5.20 18.93 14.49
CA VAL A 395 -5.00 19.53 15.83
C VAL A 395 -5.79 20.82 15.98
N LYS A 396 -5.82 21.70 14.96
CA LYS A 396 -6.65 22.91 14.99
C LYS A 396 -8.14 22.58 15.03
N LYS A 397 -8.61 21.62 14.23
CA LYS A 397 -10.02 21.19 14.27
C LYS A 397 -10.41 20.56 15.61
N LYS A 398 -9.54 19.74 16.24
CA LYS A 398 -9.79 19.21 17.58
C LYS A 398 -9.85 20.32 18.65
N ALA A 399 -9.04 21.35 18.53
CA ALA A 399 -9.05 22.49 19.44
C ALA A 399 -10.28 23.40 19.27
N GLU A 400 -10.78 23.59 18.04
CA GLU A 400 -11.99 24.36 17.74
C GLU A 400 -13.28 23.64 18.15
N VAL A 401 -13.33 22.30 17.94
CA VAL A 401 -14.49 21.48 18.40
C VAL A 401 -14.55 21.42 19.92
N GLY A 402 -13.40 21.40 20.61
CA GLY A 402 -13.35 21.49 22.09
C GLY A 402 -13.79 22.85 22.66
N LYS A 403 -13.65 23.94 21.89
CA LYS A 403 -14.11 25.29 22.28
C LYS A 403 -15.61 25.55 22.02
N ARG A 404 -16.23 24.80 21.09
CA ARG A 404 -17.68 24.91 20.80
C ARG A 404 -18.56 24.05 21.72
N LYS A 405 -17.95 23.25 22.61
CA LYS A 405 -18.67 22.39 23.59
C LYS A 405 -18.50 22.87 25.03
N LYS A 406 -17.96 24.07 25.23
CA LYS A 406 -18.04 24.85 26.47
C LYS A 406 -18.87 26.09 26.17
#